data_64c876f826b65180073a3f4fc9d98806
#
_entry.id   64c876f826b65180073a3f4fc9d98806
#
_cell.length_a   1.000
_cell.length_b   1.000
_cell.length_c   1.000
_cell.angle_alpha   90.00
_cell.angle_beta   90.00
_cell.angle_gamma   90.00
#
_symmetry.space_group_name_H-M   'P 1'
#
loop_
_entity.id
_entity.type
_entity.pdbx_description
1 polymer ?
#
loop_
_entity_poly.entity_id
_entity_poly.type
_entity_poly.pdbx_seq_one_letter_code
_entity_poly.pdbx_strand_id
1 'polypeptide(L)'
;GKHPVNVSCLGYVALDSELNVTGDRDDLVFRLCCADLKLSEVVVTARENRNSMSTSRVIDKAALDHLQMVNVSDVSSLLPGGKTVNPNLMKDNVFSIRDGGVSQGNASFGTAVEVDGVRLSTNASFGDLSGASTRNIASSNVESIEVITGIPSVEYGDLTSGVVKVKTRKGKTPYTATFTTNPKTKQFSLSKGFDLGRDL
;
A
#
# COMPACT_ATOMS: atom_id res chain seq x y z
N GLY A 1 -5.81 -25.77 43.41
CA GLY A 1 -4.78 -26.17 42.42
C GLY A 1 -4.12 -24.95 41.78
N LYS A 2 -2.99 -25.14 41.10
CA LYS A 2 -2.29 -24.09 40.36
C LYS A 2 -2.92 -23.98 38.96
N HIS A 3 -3.32 -22.77 38.60
CA HIS A 3 -3.94 -22.48 37.29
C HIS A 3 -3.17 -21.34 36.61
N PRO A 4 -2.74 -21.48 35.37
CA PRO A 4 -2.16 -20.38 34.62
C PRO A 4 -3.27 -19.41 34.23
N VAL A 5 -3.03 -18.12 34.46
CA VAL A 5 -3.98 -17.05 34.13
C VAL A 5 -3.24 -16.03 33.26
N ASN A 6 -3.80 -15.75 32.09
CA ASN A 6 -3.36 -14.68 31.22
C ASN A 6 -4.34 -13.52 31.31
N VAL A 7 -3.86 -12.34 31.70
CA VAL A 7 -4.65 -11.12 31.77
C VAL A 7 -4.16 -10.14 30.74
N SER A 8 -5.01 -9.77 29.79
CA SER A 8 -4.69 -8.81 28.74
C SER A 8 -5.71 -7.70 28.66
N CYS A 9 -5.25 -6.48 28.43
CA CYS A 9 -6.06 -5.31 28.19
C CYS A 9 -5.41 -4.44 27.11
N LEU A 10 -6.22 -3.83 26.29
CA LEU A 10 -5.73 -2.92 25.22
C LEU A 10 -4.96 -1.75 25.86
N GLY A 11 -3.73 -1.51 25.41
CA GLY A 11 -2.86 -0.47 25.95
C GLY A 11 -2.02 -0.89 27.16
N TYR A 12 -2.06 -2.16 27.56
CA TYR A 12 -1.28 -2.70 28.67
C TYR A 12 -0.48 -3.92 28.23
N VAL A 13 0.63 -4.17 28.93
CA VAL A 13 1.43 -5.39 28.73
C VAL A 13 0.66 -6.57 29.30
N ALA A 14 0.51 -7.64 28.53
CA ALA A 14 -0.14 -8.85 29.02
C ALA A 14 0.65 -9.45 30.19
N LEU A 15 -0.07 -9.84 31.23
CA LEU A 15 0.49 -10.45 32.44
C LEU A 15 0.16 -11.94 32.45
N ASP A 16 1.19 -12.78 32.43
CA ASP A 16 1.08 -14.21 32.67
C ASP A 16 1.41 -14.51 34.14
N SER A 17 0.49 -15.12 34.84
CA SER A 17 0.65 -15.44 36.27
C SER A 17 0.09 -16.82 36.58
N GLU A 18 0.68 -17.52 37.55
CA GLU A 18 0.09 -18.72 38.12
C GLU A 18 -0.71 -18.37 39.36
N LEU A 19 -1.98 -18.72 39.37
CA LEU A 19 -2.87 -18.56 40.51
C LEU A 19 -3.03 -19.89 41.25
N ASN A 20 -2.74 -19.89 42.55
CA ASN A 20 -3.02 -21.05 43.40
C ASN A 20 -4.36 -20.90 44.06
N VAL A 21 -5.35 -21.61 43.54
CA VAL A 21 -6.75 -21.57 44.08
C VAL A 21 -6.90 -22.66 45.12
N THR A 22 -7.06 -22.27 46.37
CA THR A 22 -7.28 -23.16 47.53
C THR A 22 -8.71 -23.05 48.09
N GLY A 23 -9.51 -22.11 47.60
CA GLY A 23 -10.89 -21.84 48.01
C GLY A 23 -11.47 -20.69 47.18
N ASP A 24 -12.70 -20.33 47.45
CA ASP A 24 -13.35 -19.18 46.79
C ASP A 24 -12.66 -17.89 47.21
N ARG A 25 -12.31 -17.08 46.21
CA ARG A 25 -11.61 -15.81 46.39
C ARG A 25 -12.20 -14.74 45.49
N ASP A 26 -12.61 -13.62 46.09
CA ASP A 26 -13.24 -12.48 45.42
C ASP A 26 -12.26 -11.28 45.32
N ASP A 27 -11.07 -11.40 45.92
CA ASP A 27 -10.11 -10.31 46.15
C ASP A 27 -8.95 -10.31 45.18
N LEU A 28 -9.14 -10.88 43.98
CA LEU A 28 -8.05 -10.97 42.98
C LEU A 28 -7.86 -9.64 42.27
N VAL A 29 -6.71 -9.02 42.48
CA VAL A 29 -6.34 -7.76 41.84
C VAL A 29 -5.11 -7.99 40.97
N PHE A 30 -5.27 -7.81 39.66
CA PHE A 30 -4.18 -7.84 38.70
C PHE A 30 -3.76 -6.40 38.32
N ARG A 31 -2.49 -6.08 38.50
CA ARG A 31 -1.95 -4.78 38.11
C ARG A 31 -1.20 -4.94 36.81
N LEU A 32 -1.73 -4.32 35.75
CA LEU A 32 -1.10 -4.29 34.45
C LEU A 32 -0.25 -3.03 34.29
N CYS A 33 0.94 -3.18 33.73
CA CYS A 33 1.78 -2.05 33.34
C CYS A 33 1.31 -1.50 32.03
N CYS A 34 1.27 -0.17 31.87
CA CYS A 34 0.97 0.45 30.59
C CYS A 34 1.99 -0.05 29.55
N ALA A 35 1.50 -0.52 28.42
CA ALA A 35 2.35 -0.73 27.28
C ALA A 35 2.74 0.66 26.78
N ASP A 36 4.05 0.95 26.73
CA ASP A 36 4.52 2.06 25.92
C ASP A 36 4.09 1.77 24.49
N LEU A 37 3.06 2.46 24.05
CA LEU A 37 2.71 2.54 22.64
C LEU A 37 3.86 3.27 21.94
N LYS A 38 4.98 2.59 21.80
CA LYS A 38 5.97 2.97 20.81
C LYS A 38 5.27 2.77 19.47
N LEU A 39 4.72 3.84 18.95
CA LEU A 39 4.43 3.94 17.53
C LEU A 39 5.73 3.54 16.86
N SER A 40 5.78 2.32 16.35
CA SER A 40 6.91 1.88 15.56
C SER A 40 7.06 2.91 14.47
N GLU A 41 8.16 3.67 14.51
CA GLU A 41 8.49 4.59 13.44
C GLU A 41 8.40 3.79 12.15
N VAL A 42 7.42 4.12 11.31
CA VAL A 42 7.32 3.53 9.99
C VAL A 42 8.48 4.11 9.20
N VAL A 43 9.62 3.44 9.28
CA VAL A 43 10.74 3.76 8.41
C VAL A 43 10.30 3.36 7.02
N VAL A 44 9.91 4.36 6.23
CA VAL A 44 9.64 4.21 4.80
C VAL A 44 10.98 3.89 4.13
N THR A 45 11.40 2.65 4.21
CA THR A 45 12.57 2.15 3.51
C THR A 45 12.20 1.91 2.07
N ALA A 46 12.34 2.94 1.25
CA ALA A 46 12.52 2.74 -0.17
C ALA A 46 13.84 1.97 -0.33
N ARG A 47 13.77 0.65 -0.46
CA ARG A 47 14.97 -0.16 -0.73
C ARG A 47 15.40 0.12 -2.15
N GLU A 48 16.47 0.86 -2.27
CA GLU A 48 17.16 1.06 -3.53
C GLU A 48 17.96 -0.20 -3.87
N ASN A 49 17.66 -0.83 -4.99
CA ASN A 49 18.41 -1.97 -5.46
C ASN A 49 19.74 -1.49 -6.08
N ARG A 50 20.81 -1.51 -5.30
CA ARG A 50 22.12 -1.00 -5.72
C ARG A 50 22.83 -1.82 -6.80
N ASN A 51 22.31 -3.00 -7.11
CA ASN A 51 22.94 -3.94 -8.06
C ASN A 51 22.41 -3.85 -9.49
N SER A 52 21.43 -2.98 -9.76
CA SER A 52 20.90 -2.79 -11.11
C SER A 52 21.23 -1.39 -11.62
N MET A 53 21.47 -1.27 -12.93
CA MET A 53 21.61 0.02 -13.62
C MET A 53 20.34 0.87 -13.57
N SER A 54 19.23 0.29 -13.18
CA SER A 54 17.94 0.95 -13.00
C SER A 54 17.76 1.36 -11.54
N THR A 55 17.37 2.60 -11.29
CA THR A 55 16.97 3.05 -9.96
C THR A 55 15.55 2.57 -9.69
N SER A 56 15.39 1.54 -8.88
CA SER A 56 14.07 1.08 -8.45
C SER A 56 13.81 1.45 -6.99
N ARG A 57 12.57 1.84 -6.71
CA ARG A 57 12.08 2.12 -5.36
C ARG A 57 10.85 1.26 -5.09
N VAL A 58 10.92 0.48 -4.03
CA VAL A 58 9.80 -0.33 -3.58
C VAL A 58 9.15 0.37 -2.40
N ILE A 59 7.86 0.61 -2.51
CA ILE A 59 7.01 1.19 -1.48
C ILE A 59 6.13 0.07 -0.97
N ASP A 60 6.31 -0.29 0.27
CA ASP A 60 5.61 -1.39 0.92
C ASP A 60 4.23 -0.99 1.45
N LYS A 61 3.46 -1.98 1.92
CA LYS A 61 2.11 -1.77 2.44
C LYS A 61 2.07 -0.81 3.62
N ALA A 62 3.07 -0.85 4.50
CA ALA A 62 3.10 0.03 5.68
C ALA A 62 3.24 1.50 5.25
N ALA A 63 4.08 1.78 4.26
CA ALA A 63 4.23 3.11 3.69
C ALA A 63 2.96 3.57 2.96
N LEU A 64 2.31 2.64 2.22
CA LEU A 64 1.06 2.93 1.51
C LEU A 64 -0.09 3.25 2.48
N ASP A 65 -0.19 2.54 3.59
CA ASP A 65 -1.21 2.78 4.62
C ASP A 65 -0.97 4.11 5.34
N HIS A 66 0.30 4.47 5.56
CA HIS A 66 0.66 5.76 6.16
C HIS A 66 0.31 6.95 5.25
N LEU A 67 0.43 6.78 3.94
CA LEU A 67 0.06 7.80 2.95
C LEU A 67 -1.44 8.05 2.86
N GLN A 68 -2.27 7.14 3.33
CA GLN A 68 -3.73 7.21 3.19
C GLN A 68 -4.17 7.47 1.74
N MET A 69 -3.58 6.74 0.80
CA MET A 69 -3.85 6.90 -0.62
C MET A 69 -5.32 6.71 -0.95
N VAL A 70 -5.83 7.58 -1.78
CA VAL A 70 -7.12 7.41 -2.45
C VAL A 70 -6.94 6.62 -3.75
N ASN A 71 -5.89 6.94 -4.51
CA ASN A 71 -5.55 6.31 -5.78
C ASN A 71 -4.11 5.82 -5.77
N VAL A 72 -3.82 4.82 -6.60
CA VAL A 72 -2.45 4.32 -6.77
C VAL A 72 -1.50 5.40 -7.30
N SER A 73 -2.00 6.33 -8.11
CA SER A 73 -1.21 7.45 -8.63
C SER A 73 -0.69 8.43 -7.55
N ASP A 74 -1.30 8.42 -6.35
CA ASP A 74 -0.88 9.30 -5.24
C ASP A 74 0.55 8.98 -4.75
N VAL A 75 1.03 7.76 -5.03
CA VAL A 75 2.42 7.34 -4.75
C VAL A 75 3.44 8.22 -5.48
N SER A 76 3.06 8.87 -6.59
CA SER A 76 3.95 9.80 -7.29
C SER A 76 4.46 10.92 -6.38
N SER A 77 3.70 11.30 -5.35
CA SER A 77 4.11 12.30 -4.37
C SER A 77 5.33 11.92 -3.53
N LEU A 78 5.61 10.62 -3.39
CA LEU A 78 6.80 10.10 -2.70
C LEU A 78 8.05 10.08 -3.58
N LEU A 79 7.89 10.29 -4.88
CA LEU A 79 9.02 10.30 -5.80
C LEU A 79 9.69 11.68 -5.80
N PRO A 80 11.01 11.74 -6.05
CA PRO A 80 11.71 13.00 -6.21
C PRO A 80 11.09 13.83 -7.35
N GLY A 81 10.68 15.05 -7.02
CA GLY A 81 9.97 15.93 -7.96
C GLY A 81 8.49 15.61 -8.12
N GLY A 82 7.97 14.63 -7.38
CA GLY A 82 6.55 14.31 -7.37
C GLY A 82 5.72 15.44 -6.78
N LYS A 83 4.54 15.65 -7.35
CA LYS A 83 3.57 16.64 -6.86
C LYS A 83 2.36 15.90 -6.32
N THR A 84 1.83 16.39 -5.20
CA THR A 84 0.50 15.98 -4.74
C THR A 84 -0.53 16.54 -5.70
N VAL A 85 -1.29 15.66 -6.30
CA VAL A 85 -2.40 16.03 -7.18
C VAL A 85 -3.69 15.95 -6.37
N ASN A 86 -4.53 16.98 -6.44
CA ASN A 86 -5.87 16.89 -5.87
C ASN A 86 -6.63 15.74 -6.56
N PRO A 87 -7.20 14.78 -5.80
CA PRO A 87 -7.95 13.68 -6.39
C PRO A 87 -9.13 14.24 -7.18
N ASN A 88 -9.13 14.01 -8.47
CA ASN A 88 -10.22 14.38 -9.36
C ASN A 88 -10.98 13.13 -9.76
N LEU A 89 -12.22 13.01 -9.29
CA LEU A 89 -13.07 11.86 -9.57
C LEU A 89 -13.54 11.79 -11.05
N MET A 90 -13.40 12.87 -11.78
CA MET A 90 -13.89 12.99 -13.17
C MET A 90 -12.80 12.74 -14.21
N LYS A 91 -11.52 12.84 -13.84
CA LYS A 91 -10.38 12.62 -14.74
C LYS A 91 -9.72 11.28 -14.50
N ASP A 92 -9.06 10.77 -15.52
CA ASP A 92 -8.21 9.60 -15.40
C ASP A 92 -7.04 9.89 -14.44
N ASN A 93 -6.82 8.97 -13.51
CA ASN A 93 -5.69 9.03 -12.61
C ASN A 93 -4.52 8.31 -13.26
N VAL A 94 -3.71 9.05 -13.98
CA VAL A 94 -2.54 8.54 -14.68
C VAL A 94 -1.28 8.74 -13.84
N PHE A 95 -0.39 7.78 -13.94
CA PHE A 95 0.90 7.86 -13.29
C PHE A 95 1.89 8.58 -14.21
N SER A 96 2.46 9.68 -13.73
CA SER A 96 3.48 10.42 -14.45
C SER A 96 4.78 10.44 -13.65
N ILE A 97 5.86 9.95 -14.27
CA ILE A 97 7.21 10.00 -13.71
C ILE A 97 7.99 11.04 -14.51
N ARG A 98 8.63 11.98 -13.81
CA ARG A 98 9.45 13.05 -14.41
C ARG A 98 8.69 13.90 -15.44
N ASP A 99 7.53 14.38 -15.05
CA ASP A 99 6.77 15.27 -15.89
C ASP A 99 7.50 16.63 -16.02
N GLY A 100 7.98 16.91 -17.23
CA GLY A 100 8.68 18.16 -17.56
C GLY A 100 7.77 19.39 -17.66
N GLY A 101 6.48 19.24 -17.36
CA GLY A 101 5.53 20.36 -17.20
C GLY A 101 5.06 21.02 -18.48
N VAL A 102 5.45 20.59 -19.67
CA VAL A 102 5.15 21.33 -20.90
C VAL A 102 4.15 20.61 -21.82
N SER A 103 3.91 19.31 -21.63
CA SER A 103 2.97 18.60 -22.47
C SER A 103 2.49 17.35 -21.75
N GLN A 104 1.36 17.45 -21.11
CA GLN A 104 0.81 16.41 -20.23
C GLN A 104 0.56 15.06 -20.94
N GLY A 105 0.45 15.04 -22.26
CA GLY A 105 0.15 13.83 -23.01
C GLY A 105 1.33 12.85 -23.13
N ASN A 106 2.53 13.33 -23.33
CA ASN A 106 3.66 12.45 -23.64
C ASN A 106 4.30 11.78 -22.41
N ALA A 107 4.29 12.43 -21.26
CA ALA A 107 4.93 11.89 -20.05
C ALA A 107 4.15 10.70 -19.47
N SER A 108 2.83 10.77 -19.46
CA SER A 108 1.97 9.67 -19.00
C SER A 108 1.93 8.51 -19.99
N PHE A 109 1.99 8.80 -21.29
CA PHE A 109 2.11 7.79 -22.33
C PHE A 109 3.45 7.03 -22.22
N GLY A 110 4.52 7.73 -21.87
CA GLY A 110 5.85 7.13 -21.68
C GLY A 110 6.06 6.37 -20.38
N THR A 111 5.07 6.32 -19.48
CA THR A 111 5.10 5.57 -18.23
C THR A 111 4.27 4.30 -18.36
N ALA A 112 4.91 3.11 -18.25
CA ALA A 112 4.17 1.86 -18.20
C ALA A 112 3.67 1.58 -16.79
N VAL A 113 2.43 1.13 -16.68
CA VAL A 113 1.85 0.60 -15.44
C VAL A 113 1.59 -0.89 -15.63
N GLU A 114 2.08 -1.69 -14.70
CA GLU A 114 1.93 -3.14 -14.69
C GLU A 114 1.27 -3.56 -13.39
N VAL A 115 0.26 -4.41 -13.46
CA VAL A 115 -0.44 -4.96 -12.31
C VAL A 115 -0.27 -6.47 -12.33
N ASP A 116 0.38 -7.02 -11.30
CA ASP A 116 0.68 -8.45 -11.16
C ASP A 116 1.32 -9.09 -12.40
N GLY A 117 2.18 -8.36 -13.11
CA GLY A 117 2.86 -8.81 -14.31
C GLY A 117 2.09 -8.52 -15.62
N VAL A 118 0.92 -7.93 -15.54
CA VAL A 118 0.13 -7.57 -16.72
C VAL A 118 0.21 -6.06 -16.97
N ARG A 119 0.73 -5.68 -18.13
CA ARG A 119 0.82 -4.27 -18.53
C ARG A 119 -0.57 -3.72 -18.85
N LEU A 120 -0.91 -2.60 -18.23
CA LEU A 120 -2.12 -1.87 -18.58
C LEU A 120 -1.97 -1.20 -19.95
N SER A 121 -3.05 -1.21 -20.71
CA SER A 121 -3.08 -0.54 -22.01
C SER A 121 -2.96 0.97 -21.85
N THR A 122 -2.03 1.54 -22.61
CA THR A 122 -1.89 3.00 -22.79
C THR A 122 -2.59 3.49 -24.06
N ASN A 123 -3.26 2.59 -24.80
CA ASN A 123 -3.95 2.95 -26.01
C ASN A 123 -5.12 3.86 -25.67
N ALA A 124 -4.87 5.13 -25.77
CA ALA A 124 -5.90 6.14 -25.67
C ALA A 124 -6.84 6.07 -26.89
N SER A 125 -8.06 6.48 -26.68
CA SER A 125 -8.98 6.80 -27.78
C SER A 125 -8.32 7.84 -28.69
N PHE A 126 -8.61 7.80 -29.98
CA PHE A 126 -8.06 8.71 -30.97
C PHE A 126 -8.17 10.17 -30.50
N GLY A 127 -7.02 10.79 -30.25
CA GLY A 127 -6.92 12.19 -29.78
C GLY A 127 -6.67 12.41 -28.30
N ASP A 128 -6.66 11.36 -27.45
CA ASP A 128 -6.35 11.48 -26.02
C ASP A 128 -5.14 10.61 -25.64
N LEU A 129 -4.02 11.24 -25.37
CA LEU A 129 -2.75 10.60 -24.96
C LEU A 129 -2.60 10.54 -23.45
N SER A 130 -3.66 10.25 -22.73
CA SER A 130 -3.69 10.35 -21.26
C SER A 130 -2.92 9.26 -20.51
N GLY A 131 -2.42 8.23 -21.18
CA GLY A 131 -1.70 7.13 -20.53
C GLY A 131 -2.60 6.11 -19.82
N ALA A 132 -2.02 5.19 -19.04
CA ALA A 132 -2.77 4.14 -18.36
C ALA A 132 -3.50 4.69 -17.12
N SER A 133 -4.84 4.56 -17.08
CA SER A 133 -5.65 4.94 -15.93
C SER A 133 -5.52 3.92 -14.78
N THR A 134 -5.21 4.40 -13.59
CA THR A 134 -5.10 3.58 -12.38
C THR A 134 -6.39 3.56 -11.54
N ARG A 135 -7.48 4.15 -12.02
CA ARG A 135 -8.77 4.24 -11.29
C ARG A 135 -9.37 2.89 -10.92
N ASN A 136 -9.11 1.88 -11.76
CA ASN A 136 -9.67 0.54 -11.56
C ASN A 136 -8.87 -0.29 -10.56
N ILE A 137 -7.77 0.25 -10.02
CA ILE A 137 -6.95 -0.42 -9.03
C ILE A 137 -7.37 0.05 -7.65
N ALA A 138 -8.00 -0.85 -6.88
CA ALA A 138 -8.36 -0.54 -5.50
C ALA A 138 -7.10 -0.40 -4.64
N SER A 139 -6.85 0.80 -4.12
CA SER A 139 -5.67 1.09 -3.27
C SER A 139 -5.60 0.19 -2.02
N SER A 140 -6.75 -0.21 -1.48
CA SER A 140 -6.86 -1.13 -0.34
C SER A 140 -6.33 -2.54 -0.64
N ASN A 141 -6.32 -2.96 -1.91
CA ASN A 141 -5.86 -4.29 -2.33
C ASN A 141 -4.39 -4.31 -2.78
N VAL A 142 -3.70 -3.19 -2.72
CA VAL A 142 -2.29 -3.11 -3.09
C VAL A 142 -1.41 -3.57 -1.93
N GLU A 143 -0.46 -4.44 -2.21
CA GLU A 143 0.56 -4.93 -1.27
C GLU A 143 1.83 -4.09 -1.35
N SER A 144 2.30 -3.84 -2.56
CA SER A 144 3.48 -3.00 -2.78
C SER A 144 3.45 -2.36 -4.17
N ILE A 145 4.15 -1.25 -4.29
CA ILE A 145 4.36 -0.56 -5.56
C ILE A 145 5.85 -0.39 -5.76
N GLU A 146 6.37 -0.91 -6.88
CA GLU A 146 7.74 -0.70 -7.31
C GLU A 146 7.74 0.32 -8.44
N VAL A 147 8.53 1.38 -8.27
CA VAL A 147 8.71 2.40 -9.30
C VAL A 147 10.13 2.34 -9.81
N ILE A 148 10.28 2.05 -11.08
CA ILE A 148 11.56 1.98 -11.79
C ILE A 148 11.73 3.27 -12.57
N THR A 149 12.71 4.07 -12.13
CA THR A 149 13.08 5.33 -12.78
C THR A 149 14.49 5.18 -13.34
N GLY A 150 14.73 5.56 -14.56
CA GLY A 150 16.03 5.41 -15.20
C GLY A 150 15.92 4.57 -16.46
N ILE A 151 16.93 3.73 -16.72
CA ILE A 151 16.93 2.83 -17.87
C ILE A 151 16.24 1.53 -17.47
N PRO A 152 14.99 1.29 -17.89
CA PRO A 152 14.31 0.02 -17.63
C PRO A 152 15.00 -1.12 -18.38
N SER A 153 14.70 -2.37 -17.97
CA SER A 153 15.15 -3.56 -18.69
C SER A 153 14.64 -3.54 -20.14
N VAL A 154 15.39 -4.16 -21.04
CA VAL A 154 15.03 -4.30 -22.47
C VAL A 154 13.69 -5.02 -22.71
N GLU A 155 13.12 -5.67 -21.68
CA GLU A 155 11.78 -6.25 -21.71
C GLU A 155 10.69 -5.19 -21.89
N TYR A 156 10.97 -3.95 -21.50
CA TYR A 156 10.02 -2.85 -21.56
C TYR A 156 10.29 -2.01 -22.81
N GLY A 157 9.51 -2.22 -23.85
CA GLY A 157 9.49 -1.36 -25.03
C GLY A 157 8.59 -0.13 -24.81
N ASP A 158 8.75 0.86 -25.67
CA ASP A 158 7.89 2.05 -25.77
C ASP A 158 7.78 2.87 -24.46
N LEU A 159 8.90 3.07 -23.77
CA LEU A 159 8.99 3.83 -22.55
C LEU A 159 9.89 5.05 -22.70
N THR A 160 9.44 6.18 -22.17
CA THR A 160 10.25 7.40 -22.08
C THR A 160 10.54 7.83 -20.64
N SER A 161 9.74 7.39 -19.68
CA SER A 161 9.77 7.91 -18.30
C SER A 161 10.11 6.85 -17.27
N GLY A 162 9.49 5.67 -17.33
CA GLY A 162 9.73 4.60 -16.37
C GLY A 162 8.61 3.57 -16.30
N VAL A 163 8.72 2.66 -15.31
CA VAL A 163 7.76 1.57 -15.10
C VAL A 163 7.25 1.62 -13.67
N VAL A 164 5.96 1.47 -13.51
CA VAL A 164 5.29 1.30 -12.21
C VAL A 164 4.73 -0.11 -12.13
N LYS A 165 5.24 -0.91 -11.21
CA LYS A 165 4.74 -2.26 -10.96
C LYS A 165 3.92 -2.27 -9.70
N VAL A 166 2.66 -2.61 -9.83
CA VAL A 166 1.72 -2.76 -8.73
C VAL A 166 1.55 -4.23 -8.42
N LYS A 167 1.82 -4.63 -7.18
CA LYS A 167 1.54 -5.97 -6.69
C LYS A 167 0.30 -5.94 -5.83
N THR A 168 -0.67 -6.79 -6.12
CA THR A 168 -1.87 -6.94 -5.32
C THR A 168 -1.68 -8.01 -4.25
N ARG A 169 -2.47 -7.90 -3.19
CA ARG A 169 -2.48 -8.88 -2.09
C ARG A 169 -2.94 -10.23 -2.60
N LYS A 170 -2.19 -11.26 -2.25
CA LYS A 170 -2.49 -12.66 -2.62
C LYS A 170 -2.74 -13.51 -1.38
N GLY A 171 -3.49 -14.61 -1.57
CA GLY A 171 -3.74 -15.60 -0.54
C GLY A 171 -4.87 -15.24 0.43
N LYS A 172 -4.95 -16.00 1.52
CA LYS A 172 -5.99 -15.88 2.53
C LYS A 172 -5.72 -14.66 3.42
N THR A 173 -6.61 -13.69 3.38
CA THR A 173 -6.57 -12.53 4.28
C THR A 173 -7.83 -12.44 5.12
N PRO A 174 -7.75 -11.91 6.35
CA PRO A 174 -8.94 -11.69 7.18
C PRO A 174 -9.87 -10.67 6.53
N TYR A 175 -11.09 -10.58 7.04
CA TYR A 175 -11.97 -9.47 6.70
C TYR A 175 -11.31 -8.15 7.12
N THR A 176 -11.19 -7.25 6.17
CA THR A 176 -10.66 -5.91 6.40
C THR A 176 -11.68 -4.89 5.90
N ALA A 177 -12.19 -4.08 6.81
CA ALA A 177 -13.03 -2.94 6.48
C ALA A 177 -12.19 -1.67 6.65
N THR A 178 -12.14 -0.85 5.61
CA THR A 178 -11.41 0.41 5.63
C THR A 178 -12.37 1.55 5.32
N PHE A 179 -12.35 2.56 6.16
CA PHE A 179 -13.07 3.80 5.93
C PHE A 179 -12.08 4.96 5.88
N THR A 180 -12.02 5.61 4.74
CA THR A 180 -11.15 6.78 4.53
C THR A 180 -12.03 7.99 4.28
N THR A 181 -11.80 9.07 5.02
CA THR A 181 -12.51 10.33 4.84
C THR A 181 -11.53 11.48 4.75
N ASN A 182 -11.72 12.32 3.77
CA ASN A 182 -11.06 13.60 3.64
C ASN A 182 -12.10 14.67 3.22
N PRO A 183 -11.78 15.96 3.20
CA PRO A 183 -12.77 17.01 2.89
C PRO A 183 -13.51 16.85 1.56
N LYS A 184 -12.91 16.12 0.60
CA LYS A 184 -13.45 15.98 -0.76
C LYS A 184 -13.93 14.57 -1.09
N THR A 185 -13.51 13.54 -0.33
CA THR A 185 -13.77 12.15 -0.67
C THR A 185 -14.08 11.33 0.58
N LYS A 186 -15.07 10.47 0.48
CA LYS A 186 -15.37 9.44 1.47
C LYS A 186 -15.28 8.10 0.75
N GLN A 187 -14.45 7.20 1.24
CA GLN A 187 -14.25 5.89 0.65
C GLN A 187 -14.51 4.82 1.71
N PHE A 188 -15.28 3.82 1.35
CA PHE A 188 -15.50 2.63 2.14
C PHE A 188 -15.05 1.42 1.32
N SER A 189 -14.25 0.55 1.90
CA SER A 189 -13.87 -0.71 1.27
C SER A 189 -14.01 -1.86 2.25
N LEU A 190 -14.47 -3.00 1.75
CA LEU A 190 -14.54 -4.28 2.45
C LEU A 190 -13.80 -5.30 1.61
N SER A 191 -12.78 -5.94 2.15
CA SER A 191 -11.99 -6.94 1.44
C SER A 191 -11.78 -8.19 2.26
N LYS A 192 -11.69 -9.33 1.57
CA LYS A 192 -11.32 -10.64 2.12
C LYS A 192 -10.58 -11.43 1.04
N GLY A 193 -9.46 -12.01 1.41
CA GLY A 193 -8.75 -12.96 0.55
C GLY A 193 -9.17 -14.40 0.87
N PHE A 194 -9.39 -15.18 -0.18
CA PHE A 194 -9.64 -16.62 -0.10
C PHE A 194 -8.46 -17.35 -0.72
N ASP A 195 -8.07 -18.47 -0.11
CA ASP A 195 -7.16 -19.40 -0.73
C ASP A 195 -8.01 -20.44 -1.48
N LEU A 196 -7.93 -20.42 -2.80
CA LEU A 196 -8.70 -21.32 -3.65
C LEU A 196 -8.06 -22.70 -3.81
N GLY A 197 -6.97 -22.96 -3.08
CA GLY A 197 -6.25 -24.22 -3.20
C GLY A 197 -5.52 -24.39 -4.53
N ARG A 198 -4.68 -25.41 -4.60
CA ARG A 198 -3.84 -25.72 -5.78
C ARG A 198 -4.52 -26.64 -6.80
N ASP A 199 -5.79 -26.96 -6.60
CA ASP A 199 -6.51 -28.01 -7.33
C ASP A 199 -7.55 -27.42 -8.32
N LEU A 200 -7.18 -26.32 -9.00
CA LEU A 200 -7.88 -25.81 -10.18
C LEU A 200 -6.90 -25.72 -11.34
#